data_8ff076d82aabcc63dcd343143a6aae19
#
_entry.id   8ff076d82aabcc63dcd343143a6aae19
#
_cell.length_a   1.000
_cell.length_b   1.000
_cell.length_c   1.000
_cell.angle_alpha   90.00
_cell.angle_beta   90.00
_cell.angle_gamma   90.00
#
_symmetry.space_group_name_H-M   'P 1'
#
loop_
_entity.id
_entity.type
_entity.pdbx_description
1 polymer ?
#
loop_
_entity_poly.entity_id
_entity_poly.type
_entity_poly.pdbx_seq_one_letter_code
_entity_poly.pdbx_strand_id
1 'polypeptide(L)'
;EKEKERNIKREMTDAFQVPVAFMHRLKKGEDFVTPDGEIIANGRLTTAPPAPRSYAYMTDTLFRESFADYVKGVDLLYHESTYGNEFADLAKETFHSTAGQAARMAVLAGVKHLLLGHFSSRYPDPAPLLEQAREVFPNTDLCYDGAIFELPAVKRG
;
A
#
# COMPACT_ATOMS: atom_id res chain seq x y z
N GLU A 1 -7.67 -3.38 11.10
CA GLU A 1 -7.09 -2.05 11.37
C GLU A 1 -8.17 -1.12 11.93
N LYS A 2 -7.86 -0.36 12.99
CA LYS A 2 -8.82 0.56 13.58
C LYS A 2 -9.04 1.73 12.63
N GLU A 3 -10.28 1.99 12.22
CA GLU A 3 -10.60 3.16 11.40
C GLU A 3 -10.04 4.42 12.05
N LYS A 4 -9.25 5.19 11.30
CA LYS A 4 -8.71 6.46 11.79
C LYS A 4 -9.81 7.49 11.80
N GLU A 5 -10.00 8.13 12.95
CA GLU A 5 -10.98 9.19 13.12
C GLU A 5 -10.65 10.41 12.24
N ARG A 6 -11.67 11.14 11.82
CA ARG A 6 -11.55 12.41 11.10
C ARG A 6 -10.92 13.48 11.97
N ASN A 7 -10.21 14.42 11.35
CA ASN A 7 -9.59 15.54 12.06
C ASN A 7 -10.51 16.76 12.08
N ILE A 8 -10.66 17.37 13.25
CA ILE A 8 -11.51 18.55 13.45
C ILE A 8 -10.82 19.79 12.91
N LYS A 9 -11.56 20.61 12.16
CA LYS A 9 -11.16 21.96 11.75
C LYS A 9 -11.64 22.94 12.85
N ARG A 10 -10.74 23.30 13.77
CA ARG A 10 -11.05 24.14 14.93
C ARG A 10 -11.75 25.44 14.56
N GLU A 11 -11.20 26.18 13.61
CA GLU A 11 -11.79 27.44 13.14
C GLU A 11 -13.26 27.28 12.70
N MET A 12 -13.58 26.18 12.03
CA MET A 12 -14.95 25.93 11.57
C MET A 12 -15.87 25.51 12.71
N THR A 13 -15.39 24.65 13.62
CA THR A 13 -16.21 24.24 14.77
C THR A 13 -16.50 25.41 15.70
N ASP A 14 -15.56 26.32 15.86
CA ASP A 14 -15.74 27.56 16.64
C ASP A 14 -16.72 28.52 15.95
N ALA A 15 -16.60 28.72 14.63
CA ALA A 15 -17.49 29.57 13.84
C ALA A 15 -18.95 29.09 13.88
N PHE A 16 -19.18 27.76 13.86
CA PHE A 16 -20.51 27.18 13.99
C PHE A 16 -20.96 26.86 15.43
N GLN A 17 -20.14 27.30 16.41
CA GLN A 17 -20.40 27.10 17.85
C GLN A 17 -20.70 25.64 18.21
N VAL A 18 -20.00 24.70 17.59
CA VAL A 18 -20.19 23.26 17.81
C VAL A 18 -19.81 22.89 19.24
N PRO A 19 -20.71 22.30 20.05
CA PRO A 19 -20.41 21.92 21.41
C PRO A 19 -19.28 20.91 21.51
N VAL A 20 -18.42 21.02 22.53
CA VAL A 20 -17.32 20.08 22.76
C VAL A 20 -17.81 18.63 22.83
N ALA A 21 -18.97 18.40 23.46
CA ALA A 21 -19.61 17.10 23.57
C ALA A 21 -19.92 16.46 22.19
N PHE A 22 -20.09 17.27 21.14
CA PHE A 22 -20.38 16.78 19.78
C PHE A 22 -19.11 16.43 18.99
N MET A 23 -17.92 16.84 19.43
CA MET A 23 -16.66 16.64 18.70
C MET A 23 -16.37 15.14 18.41
N HIS A 24 -16.72 14.25 19.33
CA HIS A 24 -16.57 12.82 19.13
C HIS A 24 -17.46 12.28 17.98
N ARG A 25 -18.66 12.80 17.83
CA ARG A 25 -19.59 12.45 16.73
C ARG A 25 -19.07 12.96 15.39
N LEU A 26 -18.53 14.20 15.37
CA LEU A 26 -17.86 14.74 14.16
C LEU A 26 -16.70 13.86 13.69
N LYS A 27 -15.89 13.37 14.61
CA LYS A 27 -14.77 12.48 14.29
C LYS A 27 -15.21 11.16 13.66
N LYS A 28 -16.44 10.74 13.92
CA LYS A 28 -17.07 9.55 13.33
C LYS A 28 -17.81 9.82 12.02
N GLY A 29 -17.80 11.08 11.54
CA GLY A 29 -18.40 11.44 10.26
C GLY A 29 -19.83 11.97 10.34
N GLU A 30 -20.41 12.19 11.54
CA GLU A 30 -21.76 12.71 11.69
C GLU A 30 -21.83 14.20 11.33
N ASP A 31 -22.92 14.61 10.65
CA ASP A 31 -23.25 16.01 10.41
C ASP A 31 -23.70 16.69 11.69
N PHE A 32 -23.44 18.00 11.82
CA PHE A 32 -23.90 18.78 12.96
C PHE A 32 -25.21 19.51 12.62
N VAL A 33 -26.18 19.42 13.52
CA VAL A 33 -27.41 20.18 13.40
C VAL A 33 -27.37 21.33 14.41
N THR A 34 -27.50 22.56 13.93
CA THR A 34 -27.55 23.76 14.78
C THR A 34 -28.84 23.81 15.59
N PRO A 35 -28.93 24.62 16.65
CA PRO A 35 -30.17 24.81 17.41
C PRO A 35 -31.36 25.27 16.56
N ASP A 36 -31.07 26.00 15.46
CA ASP A 36 -32.09 26.53 14.53
C ASP A 36 -32.47 25.49 13.45
N GLY A 37 -31.92 24.28 13.50
CA GLY A 37 -32.24 23.18 12.59
C GLY A 37 -31.44 23.16 11.27
N GLU A 38 -30.44 24.03 11.11
CA GLU A 38 -29.54 23.99 9.95
C GLU A 38 -28.60 22.79 10.04
N ILE A 39 -28.48 22.03 8.95
CA ILE A 39 -27.53 20.88 8.86
C ILE A 39 -26.21 21.35 8.31
N ILE A 40 -25.16 21.28 9.12
CA ILE A 40 -23.79 21.55 8.71
C ILE A 40 -23.09 20.22 8.39
N ALA A 41 -22.81 20.02 7.09
CA ALA A 41 -22.17 18.80 6.61
C ALA A 41 -20.80 18.57 7.29
N ASN A 42 -20.55 17.35 7.71
CA ASN A 42 -19.32 16.94 8.41
C ASN A 42 -18.03 17.37 7.69
N GLY A 43 -18.01 17.30 6.36
CA GLY A 43 -16.85 17.72 5.55
C GLY A 43 -16.50 19.21 5.66
N ARG A 44 -17.41 20.07 6.09
CA ARG A 44 -17.12 21.49 6.42
C ARG A 44 -16.37 21.61 7.73
N LEU A 45 -16.69 20.76 8.71
CA LEU A 45 -16.19 20.82 10.10
C LEU A 45 -14.96 19.92 10.32
N THR A 46 -14.68 19.00 9.41
CA THR A 46 -13.60 18.02 9.56
C THR A 46 -12.85 17.81 8.24
N THR A 47 -11.66 17.21 8.36
CA THR A 47 -10.95 16.64 7.20
C THR A 47 -10.87 15.13 7.35
N ALA A 48 -10.86 14.41 6.22
CA ALA A 48 -10.64 12.97 6.23
C ALA A 48 -9.29 12.61 6.90
N PRO A 49 -9.20 11.48 7.60
CA PRO A 49 -7.92 10.99 8.08
C PRO A 49 -6.98 10.71 6.91
N PRO A 50 -5.66 10.68 7.13
CA PRO A 50 -4.74 10.20 6.10
C PRO A 50 -5.13 8.77 5.72
N ALA A 51 -5.05 8.47 4.42
CA ALA A 51 -5.29 7.12 3.93
C ALA A 51 -4.40 6.11 4.68
N PRO A 52 -4.94 4.94 5.05
CA PRO A 52 -4.13 3.88 5.63
C PRO A 52 -3.05 3.47 4.63
N ARG A 53 -1.86 3.15 5.12
CA ARG A 53 -0.81 2.54 4.31
C ARG A 53 -1.07 1.05 4.23
N SER A 54 -0.84 0.48 3.06
CA SER A 54 -1.09 -0.93 2.78
C SER A 54 0.19 -1.66 2.39
N TYR A 55 0.31 -2.88 2.86
CA TYR A 55 1.42 -3.76 2.59
C TYR A 55 0.90 -5.16 2.23
N ALA A 56 1.48 -5.77 1.22
CA ALA A 56 1.21 -7.16 0.87
C ALA A 56 2.52 -7.97 0.84
N TYR A 57 2.42 -9.22 1.24
CA TYR A 57 3.53 -10.16 1.28
C TYR A 57 3.16 -11.40 0.48
N MET A 58 3.87 -11.65 -0.62
CA MET A 58 3.69 -12.79 -1.51
C MET A 58 5.00 -13.56 -1.57
N THR A 59 5.01 -14.77 -1.05
CA THR A 59 6.18 -15.64 -1.03
C THR A 59 5.79 -17.07 -1.37
N ASP A 60 6.75 -17.89 -1.80
CA ASP A 60 6.57 -19.29 -2.16
C ASP A 60 5.35 -19.50 -3.08
N THR A 61 5.30 -18.73 -4.14
CA THR A 61 4.13 -18.70 -5.02
C THR A 61 4.49 -18.70 -6.49
N LEU A 62 3.80 -19.56 -7.23
CA LEU A 62 3.80 -19.50 -8.69
C LEU A 62 3.10 -18.23 -9.17
N PHE A 63 3.67 -17.57 -10.15
CA PHE A 63 3.03 -16.41 -10.77
C PHE A 63 1.68 -16.76 -11.39
N ARG A 64 0.63 -16.04 -10.97
CA ARG A 64 -0.72 -16.09 -11.53
C ARG A 64 -1.29 -14.68 -11.60
N GLU A 65 -1.69 -14.23 -12.79
CA GLU A 65 -2.24 -12.88 -12.99
C GLU A 65 -3.46 -12.60 -12.10
N SER A 66 -4.28 -13.62 -11.83
CA SER A 66 -5.46 -13.49 -10.94
C SER A 66 -5.13 -13.09 -9.51
N PHE A 67 -3.87 -13.23 -9.08
CA PHE A 67 -3.46 -12.80 -7.75
C PHE A 67 -3.31 -11.27 -7.64
N ALA A 68 -3.23 -10.57 -8.76
CA ALA A 68 -3.15 -9.11 -8.78
C ALA A 68 -4.34 -8.43 -8.09
N ASP A 69 -5.54 -9.01 -8.17
CA ASP A 69 -6.74 -8.46 -7.53
C ASP A 69 -6.64 -8.45 -6.00
N TYR A 70 -5.93 -9.41 -5.39
CA TYR A 70 -5.77 -9.49 -3.93
C TYR A 70 -4.80 -8.44 -3.38
N VAL A 71 -3.88 -7.95 -4.20
CA VAL A 71 -2.84 -6.98 -3.80
C VAL A 71 -2.99 -5.64 -4.53
N LYS A 72 -4.16 -5.39 -5.08
CA LYS A 72 -4.45 -4.21 -5.91
C LYS A 72 -4.21 -2.91 -5.17
N GLY A 73 -3.35 -2.07 -5.73
CA GLY A 73 -3.11 -0.70 -5.28
C GLY A 73 -2.39 -0.59 -3.93
N VAL A 74 -1.78 -1.66 -3.42
CA VAL A 74 -1.02 -1.57 -2.17
C VAL A 74 0.17 -0.62 -2.30
N ASP A 75 0.53 0.03 -1.19
CA ASP A 75 1.66 0.96 -1.16
C ASP A 75 3.00 0.24 -1.31
N LEU A 76 3.10 -0.98 -0.74
CA LEU A 76 4.30 -1.81 -0.81
C LEU A 76 3.92 -3.26 -1.02
N LEU A 77 4.47 -3.88 -2.05
CA LEU A 77 4.38 -5.31 -2.30
C LEU A 77 5.76 -5.94 -2.08
N TYR A 78 5.87 -6.87 -1.14
CA TYR A 78 6.95 -7.85 -1.15
C TYR A 78 6.53 -9.02 -2.03
N HIS A 79 7.37 -9.41 -2.97
CA HIS A 79 7.16 -10.59 -3.80
C HIS A 79 8.43 -11.43 -3.87
N GLU A 80 8.28 -12.75 -3.80
CA GLU A 80 9.39 -13.63 -4.09
C GLU A 80 9.91 -13.40 -5.51
N SER A 81 11.20 -13.67 -5.69
CA SER A 81 11.87 -13.67 -6.98
C SER A 81 13.02 -14.68 -6.94
N THR A 82 12.62 -15.92 -6.72
CA THR A 82 13.54 -17.04 -6.50
C THR A 82 14.48 -17.21 -7.69
N TYR A 83 14.00 -16.90 -8.90
CA TYR A 83 14.77 -17.08 -10.14
C TYR A 83 14.83 -15.82 -11.01
N GLY A 84 15.88 -15.76 -11.85
CA GLY A 84 15.91 -14.85 -13.00
C GLY A 84 14.99 -15.34 -14.13
N ASN A 85 14.74 -14.48 -15.11
CA ASN A 85 13.81 -14.75 -16.21
C ASN A 85 14.25 -15.93 -17.07
N GLU A 86 15.56 -16.23 -17.13
CA GLU A 86 16.17 -17.35 -17.84
C GLU A 86 15.76 -18.72 -17.27
N PHE A 87 15.27 -18.76 -16.02
CA PHE A 87 14.81 -19.98 -15.35
C PHE A 87 13.27 -20.01 -15.18
N ALA A 88 12.51 -19.41 -16.09
CA ALA A 88 11.06 -19.35 -16.01
C ALA A 88 10.38 -20.74 -15.95
N ASP A 89 10.89 -21.72 -16.70
CA ASP A 89 10.38 -23.08 -16.69
C ASP A 89 10.63 -23.76 -15.33
N LEU A 90 11.85 -23.58 -14.78
CA LEU A 90 12.19 -24.11 -13.46
C LEU A 90 11.35 -23.46 -12.36
N ALA A 91 11.12 -22.14 -12.44
CA ALA A 91 10.24 -21.44 -11.52
C ALA A 91 8.84 -22.05 -11.51
N LYS A 92 8.31 -22.35 -12.69
CA LYS A 92 7.01 -23.02 -12.85
C LYS A 92 6.99 -24.42 -12.25
N GLU A 93 8.01 -25.23 -12.49
CA GLU A 93 8.14 -26.59 -11.98
C GLU A 93 8.25 -26.66 -10.46
N THR A 94 8.92 -25.65 -9.87
CA THR A 94 9.15 -25.58 -8.42
C THR A 94 8.15 -24.72 -7.68
N PHE A 95 7.11 -24.22 -8.36
CA PHE A 95 6.06 -23.35 -7.82
C PHE A 95 6.57 -22.01 -7.27
N HIS A 96 7.58 -21.45 -7.93
CA HIS A 96 8.15 -20.14 -7.61
C HIS A 96 7.93 -19.13 -8.74
N SER A 97 8.42 -17.92 -8.54
CA SER A 97 8.33 -16.84 -9.52
C SER A 97 9.72 -16.34 -9.93
N THR A 98 9.78 -15.74 -11.13
CA THR A 98 10.95 -15.00 -11.58
C THR A 98 10.88 -13.53 -11.19
N ALA A 99 12.01 -12.82 -11.22
CA ALA A 99 12.08 -11.39 -10.96
C ALA A 99 11.17 -10.57 -11.92
N GLY A 100 11.16 -10.92 -13.21
CA GLY A 100 10.26 -10.29 -14.17
C GLY A 100 8.78 -10.59 -13.92
N GLN A 101 8.44 -11.79 -13.44
CA GLN A 101 7.08 -12.13 -13.04
C GLN A 101 6.63 -11.35 -11.80
N ALA A 102 7.50 -11.20 -10.79
CA ALA A 102 7.24 -10.35 -9.63
C ALA A 102 6.97 -8.89 -10.04
N ALA A 103 7.78 -8.35 -10.95
CA ALA A 103 7.59 -7.01 -11.50
C ALA A 103 6.30 -6.89 -12.33
N ARG A 104 5.95 -7.90 -13.12
CA ARG A 104 4.67 -7.95 -13.83
C ARG A 104 3.48 -7.97 -12.88
N MET A 105 3.57 -8.70 -11.76
CA MET A 105 2.55 -8.67 -10.70
C MET A 105 2.37 -7.24 -10.17
N ALA A 106 3.46 -6.53 -9.91
CA ALA A 106 3.42 -5.15 -9.43
C ALA A 106 2.72 -4.21 -10.43
N VAL A 107 2.98 -4.37 -11.73
CA VAL A 107 2.30 -3.61 -12.80
C VAL A 107 0.81 -3.93 -12.85
N LEU A 108 0.43 -5.20 -12.89
CA LEU A 108 -0.96 -5.65 -12.98
C LEU A 108 -1.79 -5.19 -11.77
N ALA A 109 -1.20 -5.26 -10.58
CA ALA A 109 -1.86 -4.83 -9.36
C ALA A 109 -1.82 -3.30 -9.15
N GLY A 110 -1.03 -2.55 -9.90
CA GLY A 110 -0.88 -1.10 -9.74
C GLY A 110 -0.31 -0.72 -8.37
N VAL A 111 0.65 -1.50 -7.86
CA VAL A 111 1.31 -1.21 -6.57
C VAL A 111 2.20 0.02 -6.70
N LYS A 112 2.56 0.65 -5.57
CA LYS A 112 3.42 1.83 -5.62
C LYS A 112 4.90 1.49 -5.54
N HIS A 113 5.27 0.44 -4.83
CA HIS A 113 6.64 0.00 -4.64
C HIS A 113 6.72 -1.52 -4.55
N LEU A 114 7.72 -2.12 -5.19
CA LEU A 114 7.98 -3.56 -5.15
C LEU A 114 9.28 -3.83 -4.38
N LEU A 115 9.23 -4.80 -3.48
CA LEU A 115 10.42 -5.39 -2.87
C LEU A 115 10.58 -6.83 -3.35
N LEU A 116 11.76 -7.14 -3.87
CA LEU A 116 12.14 -8.50 -4.25
C LEU A 116 12.87 -9.19 -3.10
N GLY A 117 12.54 -10.44 -2.87
CA GLY A 117 13.21 -11.28 -1.89
C GLY A 117 13.08 -12.76 -2.21
N HIS A 118 13.47 -13.62 -1.26
CA HIS A 118 13.44 -15.08 -1.44
C HIS A 118 14.26 -15.54 -2.65
N PHE A 119 15.53 -15.11 -2.71
CA PHE A 119 16.43 -15.44 -3.81
C PHE A 119 16.99 -16.86 -3.68
N SER A 120 17.11 -17.57 -4.80
CA SER A 120 17.81 -18.84 -4.83
C SER A 120 19.30 -18.63 -4.46
N SER A 121 19.87 -19.60 -3.74
CA SER A 121 21.32 -19.64 -3.44
C SER A 121 22.22 -19.66 -4.68
N ARG A 122 21.65 -19.82 -5.87
CA ARG A 122 22.35 -19.67 -7.17
C ARG A 122 22.83 -18.24 -7.42
N TYR A 123 22.21 -17.27 -6.77
CA TYR A 123 22.53 -15.86 -6.93
C TYR A 123 23.25 -15.33 -5.68
N PRO A 124 24.60 -15.44 -5.63
CA PRO A 124 25.37 -14.83 -4.56
C PRO A 124 25.19 -13.30 -4.52
N ASP A 125 24.94 -12.71 -5.69
CA ASP A 125 24.56 -11.33 -5.88
C ASP A 125 23.21 -11.28 -6.61
N PRO A 126 22.15 -10.75 -5.98
CA PRO A 126 20.82 -10.62 -6.60
C PRO A 126 20.68 -9.39 -7.51
N ALA A 127 21.71 -8.60 -7.73
CA ALA A 127 21.66 -7.41 -8.59
C ALA A 127 21.10 -7.69 -9.99
N PRO A 128 21.46 -8.80 -10.69
CA PRO A 128 20.87 -9.10 -12.00
C PRO A 128 19.34 -9.31 -11.96
N LEU A 129 18.80 -9.84 -10.85
CA LEU A 129 17.35 -10.00 -10.67
C LEU A 129 16.67 -8.64 -10.53
N LEU A 130 17.32 -7.71 -9.81
CA LEU A 130 16.83 -6.34 -9.67
C LEU A 130 16.78 -5.62 -11.03
N GLU A 131 17.81 -5.75 -11.84
CA GLU A 131 17.87 -5.18 -13.19
C GLU A 131 16.70 -5.69 -14.04
N GLN A 132 16.51 -7.02 -14.10
CA GLN A 132 15.41 -7.65 -14.83
C GLN A 132 14.01 -7.14 -14.36
N ALA A 133 13.85 -6.97 -13.06
CA ALA A 133 12.59 -6.47 -12.52
C ALA A 133 12.37 -4.98 -12.85
N ARG A 134 13.41 -4.16 -12.76
CA ARG A 134 13.36 -2.72 -13.05
C ARG A 134 13.08 -2.39 -14.52
N GLU A 135 13.41 -3.27 -15.43
CA GLU A 135 13.00 -3.15 -16.84
C GLU A 135 11.47 -3.14 -16.99
N VAL A 136 10.74 -3.83 -16.09
CA VAL A 136 9.28 -3.96 -16.11
C VAL A 136 8.62 -3.00 -15.13
N PHE A 137 9.16 -2.88 -13.92
CA PHE A 137 8.64 -2.01 -12.85
C PHE A 137 9.80 -1.26 -12.18
N PRO A 138 10.09 -0.02 -12.59
CA PRO A 138 11.26 0.73 -12.14
C PRO A 138 11.35 0.97 -10.62
N ASN A 139 10.18 1.13 -9.95
CA ASN A 139 10.17 1.36 -8.49
C ASN A 139 10.29 0.05 -7.71
N THR A 140 11.42 -0.62 -7.88
CA THR A 140 11.75 -1.92 -7.29
C THR A 140 13.05 -1.85 -6.51
N ASP A 141 13.09 -2.47 -5.34
CA ASP A 141 14.30 -2.63 -4.53
C ASP A 141 14.46 -4.09 -4.08
N LEU A 142 15.70 -4.43 -3.67
CA LEU A 142 16.01 -5.72 -3.06
C LEU A 142 15.70 -5.68 -1.56
N CYS A 143 15.10 -6.76 -1.06
CA CYS A 143 14.94 -6.99 0.35
C CYS A 143 16.02 -7.96 0.86
N TYR A 144 16.60 -7.68 2.00
CA TYR A 144 17.60 -8.53 2.65
C TYR A 144 17.32 -8.58 4.16
N ASP A 145 17.89 -9.58 4.82
CA ASP A 145 17.68 -9.78 6.27
C ASP A 145 18.13 -8.56 7.06
N GLY A 146 17.24 -8.06 7.90
CA GLY A 146 17.46 -6.85 8.68
C GLY A 146 17.16 -5.53 7.95
N ALA A 147 16.75 -5.55 6.67
CA ALA A 147 16.36 -4.35 5.95
C ALA A 147 15.10 -3.71 6.57
N ILE A 148 15.10 -2.39 6.63
CA ILE A 148 13.97 -1.59 7.10
C ILE A 148 13.49 -0.71 5.95
N PHE A 149 12.23 -0.88 5.57
CA PHE A 149 11.58 -0.07 4.54
C PHE A 149 10.47 0.77 5.17
N GLU A 150 10.62 2.08 5.08
CA GLU A 150 9.61 3.01 5.55
C GLU A 150 8.57 3.27 4.46
N LEU A 151 7.29 3.06 4.79
CA LEU A 151 6.21 3.52 3.93
C LEU A 151 5.98 5.01 4.17
N PRO A 152 6.27 5.88 3.17
CA PRO A 152 6.11 7.32 3.35
C PRO A 152 4.67 7.66 3.70
N ALA A 153 4.49 8.62 4.61
CA ALA A 153 3.17 9.17 4.90
C ALA A 153 2.62 9.82 3.61
N VAL A 154 1.37 9.51 3.28
CA VAL A 154 0.70 10.16 2.14
C VAL A 154 0.59 11.65 2.47
N LYS A 155 1.40 12.49 1.79
CA LYS A 155 1.26 13.94 1.87
C LYS A 155 -0.09 14.33 1.26
N ARG A 156 -0.87 15.09 1.98
CA ARG A 156 -2.07 15.72 1.43
C ARG A 156 -1.65 16.78 0.43
N GLY A 157 -2.10 16.69 -0.81
CA GLY A 157 -2.19 17.84 -1.69
C GLY A 157 -3.29 18.78 -1.21
#